data_3bccc4e63cffde2bd964a170b2e15d88
#
_entry.id   3bccc4e63cffde2bd964a170b2e15d88
#
_cell.length_a   1.000
_cell.length_b   1.000
_cell.length_c   1.000
_cell.angle_alpha   90.00
_cell.angle_beta   90.00
_cell.angle_gamma   90.00
#
_symmetry.space_group_name_H-M   'P 1'
#
loop_
_entity.id
_entity.type
_entity.pdbx_description
1 polymer ?
#
loop_
_entity_poly.entity_id
_entity_poly.type
_entity_poly.pdbx_seq_one_letter_code
_entity_poly.pdbx_strand_id
1 'polypeptide(L)'
;QWNNNKSKDFEFLTYKCFPTDDSIMTLALAQAILVSKPDHSDLSRNAVECMQSVGRNYPDCGYGGGFRNWMFSDDPKPYNSYGNGAAMRVSAAGFAANSIEDAKDLSRKITEVTHNHPEGIKGAEATAVAIYMAKTGSSLLEIRDYIDKNYYPMNFTLDGIRASYKFNETCQDTVPQALMAFFESTDFEDAIRNAISIGGDSDTLAAICGGVAEAYYGVPSEIRKHALTFLDKQLLKILVAFENKYPPVMEKKVGDISVPIERKAERKVNGIEREIMMEEALQAADDDVEDAELTKEETTSRQLFNHLFEACNICLLYTSD
;
A
#
# COMPACT_ATOMS: atom_id res chain seq x y z
N GLN A 1 -1.81 -12.13 4.56
CA GLN A 1 -0.98 -13.31 4.38
C GLN A 1 -1.78 -14.44 3.74
N TRP A 2 -1.36 -15.72 3.86
CA TRP A 2 -2.03 -16.79 3.15
C TRP A 2 -3.51 -16.93 3.51
N ASN A 3 -4.35 -16.94 2.48
CA ASN A 3 -5.78 -17.01 2.60
C ASN A 3 -6.35 -17.98 1.54
N ASN A 4 -7.31 -18.80 1.95
CA ASN A 4 -8.04 -19.72 1.07
C ASN A 4 -9.45 -19.22 0.73
N ASN A 5 -9.78 -17.97 1.05
CA ASN A 5 -11.08 -17.42 0.68
C ASN A 5 -11.20 -17.37 -0.85
N LYS A 6 -12.28 -17.92 -1.38
CA LYS A 6 -12.60 -17.96 -2.82
C LYS A 6 -13.91 -17.23 -3.12
N SER A 7 -14.33 -16.34 -2.24
CA SER A 7 -15.56 -15.57 -2.32
C SER A 7 -15.32 -14.09 -2.04
N LYS A 8 -16.14 -13.23 -2.63
CA LYS A 8 -16.24 -11.79 -2.29
C LYS A 8 -17.12 -11.53 -1.06
N ASP A 9 -17.83 -12.57 -0.58
CA ASP A 9 -18.73 -12.49 0.57
C ASP A 9 -17.96 -12.78 1.86
N PHE A 10 -17.48 -11.71 2.49
CA PHE A 10 -16.81 -11.71 3.80
C PHE A 10 -16.98 -10.36 4.50
N GLU A 11 -16.83 -10.32 5.82
CA GLU A 11 -16.83 -9.10 6.60
C GLU A 11 -15.60 -8.24 6.22
N PHE A 12 -15.84 -7.02 5.71
CA PHE A 12 -14.78 -6.22 5.09
C PHE A 12 -13.81 -5.62 6.10
N LEU A 13 -14.30 -5.06 7.19
CA LEU A 13 -13.49 -4.44 8.23
C LEU A 13 -13.77 -5.12 9.57
N THR A 14 -12.74 -5.69 10.19
CA THR A 14 -12.87 -6.36 11.48
C THR A 14 -11.84 -5.84 12.47
N TYR A 15 -12.11 -5.97 13.76
CA TYR A 15 -11.18 -5.66 14.83
C TYR A 15 -9.91 -6.54 14.84
N LYS A 16 -9.87 -7.58 14.01
CA LYS A 16 -8.71 -8.46 13.84
C LYS A 16 -7.70 -7.94 12.81
N CYS A 17 -8.03 -6.88 12.08
CA CYS A 17 -7.11 -6.27 11.13
C CYS A 17 -5.92 -5.64 11.86
N PHE A 18 -4.74 -5.69 11.25
CA PHE A 18 -3.53 -5.08 11.76
C PHE A 18 -2.54 -4.77 10.62
N PRO A 19 -1.62 -3.81 10.80
CA PRO A 19 -0.61 -3.51 9.80
C PRO A 19 0.38 -4.66 9.64
N THR A 20 0.59 -5.10 8.38
CA THR A 20 1.62 -6.07 8.02
C THR A 20 2.86 -5.35 7.47
N ASP A 21 3.86 -6.12 7.05
CA ASP A 21 5.06 -5.59 6.37
C ASP A 21 4.73 -4.79 5.10
N ASP A 22 3.62 -5.11 4.43
CA ASP A 22 3.09 -4.28 3.34
C ASP A 22 2.89 -2.82 3.76
N SER A 23 2.16 -2.58 4.87
CA SER A 23 1.90 -1.26 5.41
C SER A 23 3.16 -0.57 5.89
N ILE A 24 3.92 -1.29 6.73
CA ILE A 24 5.11 -0.74 7.38
C ILE A 24 6.14 -0.31 6.34
N MET A 25 6.37 -1.15 5.32
CA MET A 25 7.35 -0.84 4.28
C MET A 25 6.84 0.20 3.29
N THR A 26 5.53 0.26 3.01
CA THR A 26 4.94 1.34 2.21
C THR A 26 5.20 2.70 2.88
N LEU A 27 4.94 2.81 4.17
CA LEU A 27 5.17 4.05 4.93
C LEU A 27 6.66 4.37 5.08
N ALA A 28 7.52 3.36 5.27
CA ALA A 28 8.96 3.55 5.28
C ALA A 28 9.48 4.16 3.95
N LEU A 29 8.96 3.69 2.81
CA LEU A 29 9.33 4.22 1.50
C LEU A 29 8.68 5.59 1.22
N ALA A 30 7.47 5.85 1.72
CA ALA A 30 6.89 7.18 1.71
C ALA A 30 7.78 8.18 2.48
N GLN A 31 8.28 7.79 3.64
CA GLN A 31 9.25 8.59 4.40
C GLN A 31 10.55 8.82 3.61
N ALA A 32 11.08 7.78 2.96
CA ALA A 32 12.28 7.90 2.15
C ALA A 32 12.13 8.95 1.03
N ILE A 33 10.99 8.94 0.33
CA ILE A 33 10.67 9.95 -0.71
C ILE A 33 10.55 11.35 -0.10
N LEU A 34 9.96 11.48 1.08
CA LEU A 34 9.79 12.78 1.77
C LEU A 34 11.11 13.41 2.15
N VAL A 35 12.07 12.63 2.66
CA VAL A 35 13.36 13.13 3.15
C VAL A 35 14.42 13.26 2.05
N SER A 36 14.13 12.73 0.87
CA SER A 36 15.04 12.81 -0.26
C SER A 36 15.10 14.21 -0.86
N LYS A 37 16.23 14.50 -1.51
CA LYS A 37 16.42 15.72 -2.28
C LYS A 37 15.36 15.85 -3.38
N PRO A 38 15.08 17.07 -3.86
CA PRO A 38 14.10 17.28 -4.93
C PRO A 38 14.39 16.51 -6.23
N ASP A 39 15.65 16.20 -6.52
CA ASP A 39 16.10 15.42 -7.69
C ASP A 39 16.13 13.91 -7.43
N HIS A 40 15.77 13.48 -6.23
CA HIS A 40 15.81 12.08 -5.78
C HIS A 40 17.15 11.36 -6.01
N SER A 41 18.27 12.10 -6.05
CA SER A 41 19.61 11.54 -6.26
C SER A 41 20.10 10.68 -5.09
N ASP A 42 19.52 10.83 -3.91
CA ASP A 42 19.85 10.09 -2.68
C ASP A 42 18.73 9.11 -2.25
N LEU A 43 17.71 8.90 -3.09
CA LEU A 43 16.53 8.12 -2.72
C LEU A 43 16.85 6.66 -2.39
N SER A 44 17.73 6.00 -3.16
CA SER A 44 18.09 4.60 -2.87
C SER A 44 18.75 4.44 -1.49
N ARG A 45 19.62 5.38 -1.09
CA ARG A 45 20.19 5.40 0.25
C ARG A 45 19.13 5.62 1.31
N ASN A 46 18.27 6.63 1.13
CA ASN A 46 17.20 6.95 2.07
C ASN A 46 16.19 5.81 2.19
N ALA A 47 15.94 5.06 1.10
CA ALA A 47 15.10 3.86 1.13
C ALA A 47 15.68 2.77 2.05
N VAL A 48 16.99 2.52 1.97
CA VAL A 48 17.66 1.59 2.90
C VAL A 48 17.50 2.06 4.35
N GLU A 49 17.88 3.33 4.62
CA GLU A 49 17.85 3.89 5.97
C GLU A 49 16.43 3.88 6.57
N CYS A 50 15.42 4.29 5.80
CA CYS A 50 14.03 4.34 6.27
C CYS A 50 13.45 2.93 6.45
N MET A 51 13.66 2.00 5.52
CA MET A 51 13.15 0.63 5.69
C MET A 51 13.77 -0.08 6.90
N GLN A 52 15.07 0.14 7.16
CA GLN A 52 15.72 -0.40 8.35
C GLN A 52 15.23 0.28 9.63
N SER A 53 15.17 1.62 9.66
CA SER A 53 14.82 2.36 10.88
C SER A 53 13.35 2.17 11.27
N VAL A 54 12.43 2.21 10.30
CA VAL A 54 11.00 1.97 10.56
C VAL A 54 10.77 0.49 10.85
N GLY A 55 11.23 -0.42 9.96
CA GLY A 55 10.93 -1.84 10.08
C GLY A 55 11.44 -2.48 11.38
N ARG A 56 12.58 -2.03 11.90
CA ARG A 56 13.13 -2.53 13.18
C ARG A 56 12.25 -2.21 14.39
N ASN A 57 11.36 -1.22 14.29
CA ASN A 57 10.37 -0.92 15.33
C ASN A 57 9.17 -1.89 15.29
N TYR A 58 8.97 -2.60 14.18
CA TYR A 58 7.86 -3.53 13.94
C TYR A 58 8.38 -4.90 13.46
N PRO A 59 9.19 -5.61 14.26
CA PRO A 59 9.96 -6.77 13.80
C PRO A 59 9.12 -8.01 13.46
N ASP A 60 7.88 -8.07 13.91
CA ASP A 60 7.01 -9.25 13.82
C ASP A 60 5.79 -9.05 12.89
N CYS A 61 5.92 -8.15 11.90
CA CYS A 61 4.84 -7.81 10.97
C CYS A 61 4.78 -8.66 9.68
N GLY A 62 5.34 -9.87 9.68
CA GLY A 62 5.19 -10.80 8.54
C GLY A 62 6.31 -10.80 7.51
N TYR A 63 7.41 -10.11 7.75
CA TYR A 63 8.52 -10.02 6.80
C TYR A 63 9.03 -11.37 6.31
N GLY A 64 9.24 -11.50 5.00
CA GLY A 64 9.95 -12.64 4.43
C GLY A 64 11.37 -12.77 5.00
N GLY A 65 11.85 -14.01 5.18
CA GLY A 65 13.12 -14.29 5.86
C GLY A 65 14.33 -13.57 5.24
N GLY A 66 14.40 -13.47 3.92
CA GLY A 66 15.46 -12.73 3.22
C GLY A 66 15.43 -11.23 3.54
N PHE A 67 14.25 -10.61 3.51
CA PHE A 67 14.09 -9.21 3.86
C PHE A 67 14.37 -8.94 5.34
N ARG A 68 13.91 -9.81 6.25
CA ARG A 68 14.22 -9.69 7.68
C ARG A 68 15.72 -9.70 7.93
N ASN A 69 16.49 -10.60 7.31
CA ASN A 69 17.93 -10.63 7.43
C ASN A 69 18.58 -9.35 6.90
N TRP A 70 18.11 -8.86 5.75
CA TRP A 70 18.57 -7.60 5.16
C TRP A 70 18.27 -6.40 6.08
N MET A 71 17.09 -6.35 6.65
CA MET A 71 16.63 -5.25 7.53
C MET A 71 17.49 -5.12 8.80
N PHE A 72 18.01 -6.22 9.33
CA PHE A 72 18.87 -6.24 10.52
C PHE A 72 20.35 -6.25 10.20
N SER A 73 20.75 -6.26 8.93
CA SER A 73 22.16 -6.23 8.52
C SER A 73 22.78 -4.85 8.75
N ASP A 74 24.05 -4.83 9.16
CA ASP A 74 24.86 -3.61 9.25
C ASP A 74 25.41 -3.17 7.88
N ASP A 75 25.46 -4.08 6.90
CA ASP A 75 25.85 -3.81 5.52
C ASP A 75 24.81 -4.42 4.56
N PRO A 76 23.61 -3.81 4.47
CA PRO A 76 22.52 -4.34 3.66
C PRO A 76 22.83 -4.23 2.17
N LYS A 77 22.83 -5.36 1.47
CA LYS A 77 23.05 -5.44 0.02
C LYS A 77 21.83 -6.00 -0.69
N PRO A 78 21.56 -5.61 -1.93
CA PRO A 78 20.56 -6.26 -2.74
C PRO A 78 20.83 -7.76 -2.84
N TYR A 79 19.78 -8.58 -2.77
CA TYR A 79 19.92 -10.04 -2.73
C TYR A 79 19.15 -10.75 -3.87
N ASN A 80 18.99 -10.04 -5.00
CA ASN A 80 18.42 -10.55 -6.24
C ASN A 80 17.01 -11.18 -6.07
N SER A 81 16.21 -10.60 -5.16
CA SER A 81 14.82 -11.04 -4.96
C SER A 81 13.95 -10.66 -6.16
N TYR A 82 13.01 -11.52 -6.49
CA TYR A 82 11.87 -11.28 -7.40
C TYR A 82 10.52 -11.45 -6.67
N GLY A 83 10.57 -11.44 -5.34
CA GLY A 83 9.40 -11.50 -4.48
C GLY A 83 8.44 -10.33 -4.68
N ASN A 84 7.16 -10.57 -4.42
CA ASN A 84 6.08 -9.57 -4.55
C ASN A 84 6.24 -8.40 -3.55
N GLY A 85 7.08 -8.56 -2.52
CA GLY A 85 7.54 -7.49 -1.64
C GLY A 85 8.15 -6.28 -2.36
N ALA A 86 8.56 -6.43 -3.62
CA ALA A 86 8.93 -5.33 -4.50
C ALA A 86 7.74 -4.41 -4.83
N ALA A 87 6.60 -5.01 -5.18
CA ALA A 87 5.42 -4.32 -5.70
C ALA A 87 4.46 -3.85 -4.60
N MET A 88 4.34 -4.62 -3.50
CA MET A 88 3.40 -4.32 -2.41
C MET A 88 3.60 -2.95 -1.78
N ARG A 89 4.85 -2.49 -1.69
CA ARG A 89 5.26 -1.30 -0.95
C ARG A 89 5.59 -0.09 -1.82
N VAL A 90 5.36 -0.16 -3.13
CA VAL A 90 5.85 0.83 -4.10
C VAL A 90 4.87 1.98 -4.35
N SER A 91 3.67 1.93 -3.75
CA SER A 91 2.59 2.89 -4.06
C SER A 91 3.01 4.35 -3.92
N ALA A 92 3.81 4.68 -2.90
CA ALA A 92 4.31 6.03 -2.69
C ALA A 92 5.07 6.59 -3.92
N ALA A 93 5.81 5.75 -4.67
CA ALA A 93 6.48 6.17 -5.89
C ALA A 93 5.48 6.59 -6.98
N GLY A 94 4.40 5.82 -7.18
CA GLY A 94 3.35 6.17 -8.13
C GLY A 94 2.62 7.47 -7.79
N PHE A 95 2.33 7.69 -6.50
CA PHE A 95 1.71 8.94 -6.02
C PHE A 95 2.65 10.14 -6.12
N ALA A 96 3.94 9.98 -5.89
CA ALA A 96 4.92 11.06 -5.95
C ALA A 96 5.32 11.44 -7.38
N ALA A 97 5.19 10.54 -8.34
CA ALA A 97 5.65 10.71 -9.71
C ALA A 97 4.94 11.84 -10.47
N ASN A 98 5.70 12.46 -11.37
CA ASN A 98 5.26 13.53 -12.27
C ASN A 98 5.13 13.09 -13.75
N SER A 99 5.65 11.91 -14.08
CA SER A 99 5.55 11.27 -15.41
C SER A 99 5.61 9.75 -15.27
N ILE A 100 5.35 9.02 -16.35
CA ILE A 100 5.54 7.55 -16.39
C ILE A 100 7.02 7.20 -16.17
N GLU A 101 7.92 7.93 -16.78
CA GLU A 101 9.37 7.73 -16.63
C GLU A 101 9.83 8.00 -15.20
N ASP A 102 9.25 9.04 -14.56
CA ASP A 102 9.52 9.36 -13.15
C ASP A 102 8.98 8.25 -12.23
N ALA A 103 7.77 7.71 -12.50
CA ALA A 103 7.23 6.57 -11.76
C ALA A 103 8.15 5.33 -11.85
N LYS A 104 8.72 5.06 -13.03
CA LYS A 104 9.69 3.99 -13.23
C LYS A 104 11.00 4.24 -12.47
N ASP A 105 11.54 5.46 -12.56
CA ASP A 105 12.79 5.81 -11.90
C ASP A 105 12.66 5.74 -10.37
N LEU A 106 11.61 6.35 -9.81
CA LEU A 106 11.34 6.32 -8.38
C LEU A 106 11.13 4.88 -7.87
N SER A 107 10.29 4.11 -8.56
CA SER A 107 10.02 2.71 -8.17
C SER A 107 11.28 1.85 -8.23
N ARG A 108 12.12 2.01 -9.26
CA ARG A 108 13.38 1.31 -9.38
C ARG A 108 14.34 1.65 -8.25
N LYS A 109 14.55 2.93 -7.95
CA LYS A 109 15.45 3.39 -6.88
C LYS A 109 15.11 2.83 -5.51
N ILE A 110 13.81 2.72 -5.17
CA ILE A 110 13.39 2.18 -3.87
C ILE A 110 13.33 0.66 -3.84
N THR A 111 13.30 0.00 -5.00
CA THR A 111 13.15 -1.46 -5.12
C THR A 111 14.49 -2.17 -5.26
N GLU A 112 15.40 -1.65 -6.09
CA GLU A 112 16.68 -2.33 -6.41
C GLU A 112 17.61 -2.49 -5.21
N VAL A 113 17.38 -1.78 -4.12
CA VAL A 113 18.15 -1.91 -2.86
C VAL A 113 17.94 -3.26 -2.16
N THR A 114 16.96 -4.03 -2.60
CA THR A 114 16.64 -5.39 -2.13
C THR A 114 16.32 -6.32 -3.29
N HIS A 115 15.31 -5.95 -4.11
CA HIS A 115 14.71 -6.73 -5.19
C HIS A 115 15.29 -6.27 -6.55
N ASN A 116 16.57 -6.51 -6.76
CA ASN A 116 17.27 -6.10 -7.98
C ASN A 116 17.22 -7.14 -9.11
N HIS A 117 16.43 -8.20 -8.95
CA HIS A 117 16.10 -9.12 -10.04
C HIS A 117 15.18 -8.43 -11.07
N PRO A 118 15.33 -8.67 -12.39
CA PRO A 118 14.50 -8.04 -13.42
C PRO A 118 12.98 -8.16 -13.17
N GLU A 119 12.48 -9.31 -12.70
CA GLU A 119 11.06 -9.49 -12.39
C GLU A 119 10.62 -8.72 -11.13
N GLY A 120 11.50 -8.53 -10.13
CA GLY A 120 11.22 -7.67 -8.98
C GLY A 120 11.06 -6.21 -9.38
N ILE A 121 12.01 -5.70 -10.19
CA ILE A 121 11.96 -4.33 -10.73
C ILE A 121 10.72 -4.15 -11.60
N LYS A 122 10.45 -5.10 -12.51
CA LYS A 122 9.29 -5.09 -13.41
C LYS A 122 7.95 -5.03 -12.66
N GLY A 123 7.80 -5.81 -11.58
CA GLY A 123 6.59 -5.80 -10.77
C GLY A 123 6.36 -4.47 -10.06
N ALA A 124 7.42 -3.88 -9.50
CA ALA A 124 7.38 -2.57 -8.87
C ALA A 124 7.06 -1.47 -9.89
N GLU A 125 7.72 -1.46 -11.04
CA GLU A 125 7.45 -0.49 -12.11
C GLU A 125 6.00 -0.59 -12.61
N ALA A 126 5.50 -1.80 -12.87
CA ALA A 126 4.12 -2.01 -13.32
C ALA A 126 3.11 -1.41 -12.35
N THR A 127 3.31 -1.63 -11.05
CA THR A 127 2.42 -1.12 -10.00
C THR A 127 2.51 0.41 -9.90
N ALA A 128 3.71 0.99 -9.84
CA ALA A 128 3.89 2.43 -9.73
C ALA A 128 3.35 3.19 -10.95
N VAL A 129 3.56 2.65 -12.15
CA VAL A 129 3.03 3.23 -13.40
C VAL A 129 1.51 3.14 -13.45
N ALA A 130 0.90 2.02 -13.04
CA ALA A 130 -0.56 1.90 -12.97
C ALA A 130 -1.15 2.95 -12.01
N ILE A 131 -0.54 3.14 -10.83
CA ILE A 131 -0.94 4.18 -9.86
C ILE A 131 -0.81 5.58 -10.47
N TYR A 132 0.30 5.90 -11.11
CA TYR A 132 0.51 7.19 -11.76
C TYR A 132 -0.55 7.46 -12.84
N MET A 133 -0.78 6.50 -13.74
CA MET A 133 -1.79 6.61 -14.80
C MET A 133 -3.21 6.80 -14.22
N ALA A 134 -3.57 6.03 -13.20
CA ALA A 134 -4.85 6.15 -12.51
C ALA A 134 -5.02 7.53 -11.86
N LYS A 135 -4.01 8.01 -11.14
CA LYS A 135 -3.99 9.33 -10.49
C LYS A 135 -4.14 10.48 -11.49
N THR A 136 -3.57 10.32 -12.68
CA THR A 136 -3.58 11.36 -13.72
C THR A 136 -4.78 11.31 -14.65
N GLY A 137 -5.72 10.37 -14.45
CA GLY A 137 -7.01 10.30 -15.10
C GLY A 137 -7.06 9.40 -16.34
N SER A 138 -6.10 8.50 -16.53
CA SER A 138 -6.23 7.45 -17.53
C SER A 138 -7.41 6.53 -17.24
N SER A 139 -8.10 6.08 -18.27
CA SER A 139 -9.19 5.11 -18.15
C SER A 139 -8.66 3.71 -17.76
N LEU A 140 -9.55 2.86 -17.24
CA LEU A 140 -9.22 1.44 -16.96
C LEU A 140 -8.63 0.73 -18.19
N LEU A 141 -9.20 0.99 -19.36
CA LEU A 141 -8.74 0.39 -20.62
C LEU A 141 -7.33 0.84 -20.98
N GLU A 142 -7.05 2.15 -20.91
CA GLU A 142 -5.71 2.69 -21.21
C GLU A 142 -4.65 2.14 -20.24
N ILE A 143 -4.97 2.03 -18.95
CA ILE A 143 -4.05 1.45 -17.96
C ILE A 143 -3.82 -0.03 -18.28
N ARG A 144 -4.89 -0.79 -18.53
CA ARG A 144 -4.81 -2.22 -18.87
C ARG A 144 -3.97 -2.47 -20.12
N ASP A 145 -4.23 -1.73 -21.19
CA ASP A 145 -3.50 -1.85 -22.46
C ASP A 145 -2.02 -1.51 -22.29
N TYR A 146 -1.72 -0.49 -21.46
CA TYR A 146 -0.33 -0.15 -21.15
C TYR A 146 0.38 -1.26 -20.40
N ILE A 147 -0.25 -1.84 -19.38
CA ILE A 147 0.30 -2.94 -18.59
C ILE A 147 0.47 -4.20 -19.44
N ASP A 148 -0.55 -4.56 -20.24
CA ASP A 148 -0.51 -5.73 -21.15
C ASP A 148 0.67 -5.63 -22.11
N LYS A 149 0.86 -4.47 -22.72
CA LYS A 149 1.90 -4.24 -23.72
C LYS A 149 3.31 -4.18 -23.14
N ASN A 150 3.48 -3.63 -21.94
CA ASN A 150 4.82 -3.28 -21.44
C ASN A 150 5.31 -4.17 -20.29
N TYR A 151 4.41 -4.88 -19.59
CA TYR A 151 4.77 -5.62 -18.38
C TYR A 151 4.23 -7.05 -18.36
N TYR A 152 2.92 -7.25 -18.24
CA TYR A 152 2.30 -8.56 -18.01
C TYR A 152 1.08 -8.78 -18.90
N PRO A 153 0.95 -9.93 -19.57
CA PRO A 153 -0.26 -10.28 -20.32
C PRO A 153 -1.51 -10.23 -19.46
N MET A 154 -2.52 -9.46 -19.89
CA MET A 154 -3.82 -9.31 -19.21
C MET A 154 -4.92 -10.09 -19.92
N ASN A 155 -4.66 -11.35 -20.31
CA ASN A 155 -5.54 -12.19 -21.12
C ASN A 155 -6.29 -13.27 -20.32
N PHE A 156 -6.51 -13.04 -19.04
CA PHE A 156 -7.25 -13.92 -18.12
C PHE A 156 -8.34 -13.13 -17.39
N THR A 157 -9.19 -13.83 -16.63
CA THR A 157 -10.18 -13.23 -15.72
C THR A 157 -10.00 -13.78 -14.31
N LEU A 158 -10.47 -13.03 -13.30
CA LEU A 158 -10.44 -13.52 -11.93
C LEU A 158 -11.24 -14.82 -11.75
N ASP A 159 -12.43 -14.90 -12.36
CA ASP A 159 -13.25 -16.12 -12.31
C ASP A 159 -12.54 -17.31 -12.92
N GLY A 160 -11.79 -17.09 -14.00
CA GLY A 160 -11.02 -18.14 -14.67
C GLY A 160 -9.88 -18.70 -13.81
N ILE A 161 -9.31 -17.91 -12.92
CA ILE A 161 -8.18 -18.34 -12.07
C ILE A 161 -8.58 -18.64 -10.62
N ARG A 162 -9.72 -18.13 -10.12
CA ARG A 162 -10.09 -18.16 -8.70
C ARG A 162 -10.00 -19.56 -8.08
N ALA A 163 -10.48 -20.58 -8.77
CA ALA A 163 -10.47 -21.95 -8.25
C ALA A 163 -9.06 -22.56 -8.17
N SER A 164 -8.16 -22.16 -9.07
CA SER A 164 -6.83 -22.77 -9.24
C SER A 164 -5.69 -21.94 -8.61
N TYR A 165 -5.89 -20.63 -8.41
CA TYR A 165 -4.88 -19.75 -7.86
C TYR A 165 -4.52 -20.18 -6.43
N LYS A 166 -3.23 -20.18 -6.14
CA LYS A 166 -2.67 -20.61 -4.85
C LYS A 166 -1.68 -19.56 -4.36
N PHE A 167 -1.25 -19.73 -3.12
CA PHE A 167 -0.21 -18.91 -2.51
C PHE A 167 1.04 -18.86 -3.40
N ASN A 168 1.49 -17.65 -3.69
CA ASN A 168 2.70 -17.35 -4.43
C ASN A 168 3.27 -16.01 -3.96
N GLU A 169 4.58 -15.94 -3.79
CA GLU A 169 5.31 -14.75 -3.30
C GLU A 169 6.12 -14.07 -4.41
N THR A 170 5.90 -14.41 -5.68
CA THR A 170 6.66 -13.82 -6.79
C THR A 170 5.91 -12.68 -7.46
N CYS A 171 6.62 -11.69 -7.99
CA CYS A 171 5.99 -10.57 -8.72
C CYS A 171 5.18 -11.05 -9.92
N GLN A 172 5.69 -11.99 -10.71
CA GLN A 172 5.05 -12.45 -11.92
C GLN A 172 3.75 -13.23 -11.70
N ASP A 173 3.57 -13.80 -10.51
CA ASP A 173 2.36 -14.55 -10.14
C ASP A 173 1.50 -13.82 -9.07
N THR A 174 1.81 -12.57 -8.77
CA THR A 174 1.04 -11.71 -7.85
C THR A 174 0.58 -10.42 -8.52
N VAL A 175 1.48 -9.70 -9.19
CA VAL A 175 1.19 -8.37 -9.72
C VAL A 175 0.11 -8.39 -10.80
N PRO A 176 0.15 -9.26 -11.84
CA PRO A 176 -0.92 -9.30 -12.85
C PRO A 176 -2.27 -9.66 -12.24
N GLN A 177 -2.32 -10.55 -11.24
CA GLN A 177 -3.57 -10.93 -10.56
C GLN A 177 -4.15 -9.77 -9.74
N ALA A 178 -3.30 -9.04 -9.03
CA ALA A 178 -3.71 -7.85 -8.28
C ALA A 178 -4.22 -6.73 -9.20
N LEU A 179 -3.53 -6.50 -10.33
CA LEU A 179 -3.97 -5.53 -11.33
C LEU A 179 -5.27 -5.96 -12.01
N MET A 180 -5.47 -7.27 -12.27
CA MET A 180 -6.73 -7.78 -12.80
C MET A 180 -7.87 -7.58 -11.80
N ALA A 181 -7.62 -7.70 -10.49
CA ALA A 181 -8.62 -7.42 -9.46
C ALA A 181 -9.11 -5.96 -9.52
N PHE A 182 -8.22 -5.02 -9.80
CA PHE A 182 -8.57 -3.64 -10.07
C PHE A 182 -9.31 -3.48 -11.41
N PHE A 183 -8.86 -4.09 -12.50
CA PHE A 183 -9.49 -3.94 -13.82
C PHE A 183 -10.91 -4.50 -13.89
N GLU A 184 -11.24 -5.51 -13.08
CA GLU A 184 -12.58 -6.09 -13.00
C GLU A 184 -13.45 -5.47 -11.90
N SER A 185 -12.99 -4.38 -11.25
CA SER A 185 -13.72 -3.74 -10.15
C SER A 185 -14.62 -2.60 -10.62
N THR A 186 -15.64 -2.30 -9.82
CA THR A 186 -16.59 -1.21 -10.01
C THR A 186 -16.34 -0.02 -9.10
N ASP A 187 -15.66 -0.23 -7.98
CA ASP A 187 -15.30 0.77 -6.97
C ASP A 187 -14.12 0.29 -6.12
N PHE A 188 -13.72 1.08 -5.13
CA PHE A 188 -12.59 0.77 -4.26
C PHE A 188 -12.80 -0.51 -3.44
N GLU A 189 -13.97 -0.66 -2.78
CA GLU A 189 -14.25 -1.83 -1.97
C GLU A 189 -14.32 -3.10 -2.83
N ASP A 190 -14.94 -3.01 -3.99
CA ASP A 190 -15.03 -4.12 -4.94
C ASP A 190 -13.65 -4.56 -5.44
N ALA A 191 -12.72 -3.62 -5.64
CA ALA A 191 -11.34 -3.93 -6.02
C ALA A 191 -10.63 -4.77 -4.93
N ILE A 192 -10.75 -4.37 -3.65
CA ILE A 192 -10.17 -5.12 -2.54
C ILE A 192 -10.85 -6.50 -2.40
N ARG A 193 -12.18 -6.56 -2.50
CA ARG A 193 -12.93 -7.84 -2.46
C ARG A 193 -12.51 -8.78 -3.59
N ASN A 194 -12.28 -8.25 -4.78
CA ASN A 194 -11.75 -8.99 -5.92
C ASN A 194 -10.39 -9.59 -5.60
N ALA A 195 -9.44 -8.80 -5.11
CA ALA A 195 -8.09 -9.23 -4.78
C ALA A 195 -8.10 -10.36 -3.74
N ILE A 196 -8.87 -10.20 -2.66
CA ILE A 196 -8.97 -11.20 -1.59
C ILE A 196 -9.67 -12.47 -2.06
N SER A 197 -10.68 -12.35 -2.93
CA SER A 197 -11.51 -13.47 -3.39
C SER A 197 -10.80 -14.53 -4.21
N ILE A 198 -9.57 -14.30 -4.64
CA ILE A 198 -8.76 -15.30 -5.31
C ILE A 198 -7.88 -16.11 -4.36
N GLY A 199 -7.85 -15.71 -3.06
CA GLY A 199 -6.99 -16.34 -2.05
C GLY A 199 -5.50 -16.07 -2.28
N GLY A 200 -4.64 -16.92 -1.78
CA GLY A 200 -3.19 -16.79 -1.93
C GLY A 200 -2.58 -15.81 -0.92
N ASP A 201 -1.66 -14.97 -1.36
CA ASP A 201 -1.01 -13.91 -0.58
C ASP A 201 -1.91 -12.66 -0.62
N SER A 202 -2.99 -12.71 0.16
CA SER A 202 -4.15 -11.83 -0.03
C SER A 202 -3.90 -10.38 0.37
N ASP A 203 -3.11 -10.15 1.41
CA ASP A 203 -2.73 -8.80 1.85
C ASP A 203 -1.87 -8.12 0.79
N THR A 204 -0.86 -8.81 0.25
CA THR A 204 -0.05 -8.29 -0.85
C THR A 204 -0.87 -8.05 -2.13
N LEU A 205 -1.78 -8.97 -2.49
CA LEU A 205 -2.71 -8.74 -3.61
C LEU A 205 -3.57 -7.49 -3.37
N ALA A 206 -4.10 -7.34 -2.16
CA ALA A 206 -4.92 -6.18 -1.78
C ALA A 206 -4.10 -4.89 -1.71
N ALA A 207 -2.84 -4.95 -1.25
CA ALA A 207 -1.94 -3.79 -1.21
C ALA A 207 -1.68 -3.22 -2.61
N ILE A 208 -1.30 -4.09 -3.55
CA ILE A 208 -1.04 -3.71 -4.95
C ILE A 208 -2.32 -3.19 -5.62
N CYS A 209 -3.41 -3.96 -5.53
CA CYS A 209 -4.71 -3.61 -6.09
C CYS A 209 -5.24 -2.29 -5.51
N GLY A 210 -5.21 -2.16 -4.19
CA GLY A 210 -5.73 -1.02 -3.46
C GLY A 210 -4.98 0.27 -3.75
N GLY A 211 -3.66 0.23 -3.91
CA GLY A 211 -2.90 1.42 -4.30
C GLY A 211 -3.33 1.98 -5.66
N VAL A 212 -3.64 1.11 -6.63
CA VAL A 212 -4.18 1.54 -7.94
C VAL A 212 -5.64 1.98 -7.83
N ALA A 213 -6.45 1.23 -7.06
CA ALA A 213 -7.86 1.56 -6.83
C ALA A 213 -8.04 2.90 -6.10
N GLU A 214 -7.20 3.19 -5.09
CA GLU A 214 -7.14 4.50 -4.44
C GLU A 214 -6.85 5.61 -5.44
N ALA A 215 -5.86 5.44 -6.28
CA ALA A 215 -5.48 6.43 -7.28
C ALA A 215 -6.58 6.66 -8.33
N TYR A 216 -7.40 5.64 -8.61
CA TYR A 216 -8.46 5.69 -9.61
C TYR A 216 -9.81 6.14 -9.06
N TYR A 217 -10.29 5.50 -8.00
CA TYR A 217 -11.62 5.72 -7.42
C TYR A 217 -11.62 6.72 -6.25
N GLY A 218 -10.48 6.87 -5.57
CA GLY A 218 -10.42 7.39 -4.21
C GLY A 218 -10.89 6.35 -3.19
N VAL A 219 -10.66 6.62 -1.91
CA VAL A 219 -11.07 5.73 -0.83
C VAL A 219 -12.31 6.28 -0.15
N PRO A 220 -13.38 5.47 0.04
CA PRO A 220 -14.54 5.86 0.82
C PRO A 220 -14.15 6.33 2.22
N SER A 221 -14.76 7.45 2.67
CA SER A 221 -14.39 8.10 3.93
C SER A 221 -14.49 7.18 5.14
N GLU A 222 -15.52 6.31 5.19
CA GLU A 222 -15.71 5.36 6.29
C GLU A 222 -14.63 4.27 6.31
N ILE A 223 -14.22 3.76 5.14
CA ILE A 223 -13.12 2.80 5.03
C ILE A 223 -11.83 3.47 5.49
N ARG A 224 -11.56 4.69 4.98
CA ARG A 224 -10.37 5.46 5.36
C ARG A 224 -10.32 5.72 6.86
N LYS A 225 -11.41 6.23 7.44
CA LYS A 225 -11.50 6.56 8.85
C LYS A 225 -11.22 5.33 9.74
N HIS A 226 -11.88 4.20 9.42
CA HIS A 226 -11.62 2.95 10.13
C HIS A 226 -10.18 2.50 9.98
N ALA A 227 -9.69 2.53 8.75
CA ALA A 227 -8.32 2.16 8.44
C ALA A 227 -7.30 2.98 9.25
N LEU A 228 -7.45 4.27 9.42
CA LEU A 228 -6.55 5.12 10.21
C LEU A 228 -6.49 4.76 11.70
N THR A 229 -7.54 4.13 12.26
CA THR A 229 -7.51 3.69 13.67
C THR A 229 -6.49 2.60 13.92
N PHE A 230 -5.99 1.93 12.90
CA PHE A 230 -4.98 0.92 12.99
C PHE A 230 -3.54 1.45 12.83
N LEU A 231 -3.23 2.73 12.75
CA LEU A 231 -1.86 3.29 12.71
C LEU A 231 -1.47 3.95 14.03
N ASP A 232 -0.34 3.60 14.56
CA ASP A 232 0.21 4.34 15.69
C ASP A 232 0.67 5.76 15.30
N LYS A 233 1.04 6.55 16.29
CA LYS A 233 1.51 7.93 16.09
C LYS A 233 2.67 8.05 15.10
N GLN A 234 3.59 7.10 15.08
CA GLN A 234 4.75 7.16 14.20
C GLN A 234 4.32 6.99 12.75
N LEU A 235 3.52 5.96 12.47
CA LEU A 235 3.04 5.65 11.14
C LEU A 235 2.06 6.72 10.62
N LEU A 236 1.15 7.22 11.47
CA LEU A 236 0.25 8.33 11.14
C LEU A 236 1.03 9.60 10.77
N LYS A 237 2.07 9.97 11.50
CA LYS A 237 2.90 11.14 11.15
C LYS A 237 3.54 11.02 9.77
N ILE A 238 4.01 9.84 9.41
CA ILE A 238 4.58 9.60 8.07
C ILE A 238 3.49 9.75 7.01
N LEU A 239 2.33 9.11 7.21
CA LEU A 239 1.21 9.19 6.28
C LEU A 239 0.75 10.63 6.06
N VAL A 240 0.48 11.36 7.15
CA VAL A 240 0.06 12.78 7.11
C VAL A 240 1.07 13.64 6.36
N ALA A 241 2.36 13.49 6.67
CA ALA A 241 3.41 14.24 6.00
C ALA A 241 3.47 13.92 4.49
N PHE A 242 3.28 12.64 4.13
CA PHE A 242 3.28 12.22 2.73
C PHE A 242 2.07 12.79 1.97
N GLU A 243 0.87 12.66 2.50
CA GLU A 243 -0.35 13.16 1.87
C GLU A 243 -0.43 14.69 1.79
N ASN A 244 0.19 15.40 2.72
CA ASN A 244 0.32 16.86 2.62
C ASN A 244 1.15 17.28 1.41
N LYS A 245 2.16 16.51 1.05
CA LYS A 245 3.01 16.77 -0.12
C LYS A 245 2.44 16.18 -1.41
N TYR A 246 1.86 14.99 -1.32
CA TYR A 246 1.30 14.22 -2.43
C TYR A 246 -0.15 13.84 -2.13
N PRO A 247 -1.11 14.75 -2.28
CA PRO A 247 -2.50 14.54 -1.87
C PRO A 247 -3.12 13.31 -2.52
N PRO A 248 -3.86 12.49 -1.75
CA PRO A 248 -4.61 11.35 -2.28
C PRO A 248 -5.71 11.83 -3.23
N VAL A 249 -6.18 10.93 -4.07
CA VAL A 249 -7.37 11.17 -4.89
C VAL A 249 -8.59 11.03 -3.98
N MET A 250 -9.47 12.04 -3.98
CA MET A 250 -10.73 11.99 -3.23
C MET A 250 -11.71 11.04 -3.93
N GLU A 251 -12.58 10.40 -3.14
CA GLU A 251 -13.62 9.49 -3.63
C GLU A 251 -14.42 10.12 -4.77
N LYS A 252 -14.44 9.46 -5.92
CA LYS A 252 -15.25 9.85 -7.07
C LYS A 252 -16.62 9.20 -6.96
N LYS A 253 -17.70 10.00 -6.97
CA LYS A 253 -19.07 9.46 -6.99
C LYS A 253 -19.36 8.85 -8.37
N VAL A 254 -20.09 7.74 -8.37
CA VAL A 254 -20.56 7.08 -9.60
C VAL A 254 -21.38 8.10 -10.40
N GLY A 255 -20.87 8.54 -11.54
CA GLY A 255 -21.43 9.62 -12.38
C GLY A 255 -20.42 10.71 -12.76
N ASP A 256 -19.33 10.88 -12.00
CA ASP A 256 -18.30 11.91 -12.23
C ASP A 256 -17.12 11.42 -13.09
N ILE A 257 -17.20 10.22 -13.61
CA ILE A 257 -16.09 9.54 -14.33
C ILE A 257 -15.74 10.19 -15.68
N SER A 258 -16.47 11.24 -16.09
CA SER A 258 -16.30 11.84 -17.43
C SER A 258 -15.91 13.31 -17.46
N VAL A 259 -15.59 13.96 -16.33
CA VAL A 259 -15.27 15.40 -16.31
C VAL A 259 -13.94 15.67 -15.60
N PRO A 260 -12.98 16.38 -16.23
CA PRO A 260 -11.81 16.88 -15.52
C PRO A 260 -12.24 17.94 -14.51
N ILE A 261 -12.21 17.62 -13.23
CA ILE A 261 -12.57 18.54 -12.15
C ILE A 261 -11.51 19.64 -12.06
N GLU A 262 -11.93 20.90 -12.08
CA GLU A 262 -11.03 22.04 -11.83
C GLU A 262 -10.47 22.00 -10.40
N ARG A 263 -9.24 21.56 -10.28
CA ARG A 263 -8.54 21.13 -9.06
C ARG A 263 -8.28 22.21 -7.99
N LYS A 264 -8.64 23.49 -8.19
CA LYS A 264 -8.21 24.56 -7.26
C LYS A 264 -9.17 24.89 -6.12
N ALA A 265 -10.48 24.79 -6.31
CA ALA A 265 -11.47 25.12 -5.29
C ALA A 265 -11.75 23.96 -4.33
N GLU A 266 -11.83 22.74 -4.85
CA GLU A 266 -12.04 21.52 -4.06
C GLU A 266 -10.88 21.18 -3.13
N ARG A 267 -9.63 21.50 -3.52
CA ARG A 267 -8.44 21.27 -2.68
C ARG A 267 -8.53 21.90 -1.29
N LYS A 268 -9.24 23.00 -1.13
CA LYS A 268 -9.30 23.72 0.15
C LYS A 268 -10.30 23.07 1.13
N VAL A 269 -11.48 22.68 0.62
CA VAL A 269 -12.51 22.00 1.43
C VAL A 269 -12.04 20.60 1.82
N ASN A 270 -11.54 19.84 0.85
CA ASN A 270 -11.02 18.48 1.08
C ASN A 270 -9.78 18.46 1.99
N GLY A 271 -8.98 19.53 1.98
CA GLY A 271 -7.87 19.70 2.91
C GLY A 271 -8.32 19.84 4.36
N ILE A 272 -9.39 20.61 4.61
CA ILE A 272 -9.92 20.83 5.96
C ILE A 272 -10.54 19.53 6.52
N GLU A 273 -11.37 18.83 5.74
CA GLU A 273 -11.96 17.56 6.17
C GLU A 273 -10.87 16.51 6.49
N ARG A 274 -9.82 16.45 5.69
CA ARG A 274 -8.70 15.56 5.93
C ARG A 274 -7.91 15.92 7.18
N GLU A 275 -7.65 17.20 7.43
CA GLU A 275 -6.99 17.67 8.65
C GLU A 275 -7.81 17.30 9.89
N ILE A 276 -9.13 17.49 9.87
CA ILE A 276 -10.02 17.11 10.97
C ILE A 276 -9.94 15.60 11.23
N MET A 277 -10.07 14.77 10.20
CA MET A 277 -9.96 13.30 10.34
C MET A 277 -8.61 12.85 10.91
N MET A 278 -7.53 13.53 10.53
CA MET A 278 -6.18 13.23 11.01
C MET A 278 -5.96 13.71 12.43
N GLU A 279 -6.51 14.86 12.80
CA GLU A 279 -6.48 15.37 14.19
C GLU A 279 -7.28 14.45 15.12
N GLU A 280 -8.47 13.99 14.70
CA GLU A 280 -9.28 13.01 15.45
C GLU A 280 -8.55 11.68 15.64
N ALA A 281 -7.86 11.17 14.60
CA ALA A 281 -7.09 9.94 14.68
C ALA A 281 -5.85 10.08 15.58
N LEU A 282 -5.17 11.24 15.53
CA LEU A 282 -4.03 11.54 16.41
C LEU A 282 -4.47 11.69 17.87
N GLN A 283 -5.63 12.30 18.10
CA GLN A 283 -6.18 12.46 19.45
C GLN A 283 -6.58 11.09 20.05
N ALA A 284 -7.22 10.22 19.27
CA ALA A 284 -7.56 8.86 19.70
C ALA A 284 -6.30 8.07 20.10
N ALA A 285 -5.21 8.22 19.32
CA ALA A 285 -3.94 7.57 19.63
C ALA A 285 -3.23 8.17 20.88
N ASP A 286 -3.52 9.42 21.26
CA ASP A 286 -3.04 10.04 22.50
C ASP A 286 -3.82 9.55 23.72
N ASP A 287 -5.13 9.43 23.60
CA ASP A 287 -6.02 8.97 24.67
C ASP A 287 -5.71 7.50 25.05
N ASP A 288 -5.44 6.64 24.06
CA ASP A 288 -5.04 5.24 24.30
C ASP A 288 -3.68 5.10 25.03
N VAL A 289 -2.77 6.08 24.85
CA VAL A 289 -1.47 6.08 25.54
C VAL A 289 -1.61 6.49 27.02
N GLU A 290 -2.51 7.41 27.34
CA GLU A 290 -2.74 7.81 28.74
C GLU A 290 -3.38 6.68 29.56
N ASP A 291 -4.33 5.92 28.98
CA ASP A 291 -4.94 4.76 29.63
C ASP A 291 -3.95 3.59 29.80
N ALA A 292 -3.00 3.42 28.90
CA ALA A 292 -1.98 2.38 28.99
C ALA A 292 -0.93 2.63 30.07
N GLU A 293 -0.68 3.89 30.46
CA GLU A 293 0.24 4.22 31.55
C GLU A 293 -0.34 3.88 32.93
N LEU A 294 -1.62 3.73 33.06
CA LEU A 294 -2.32 3.40 34.33
C LEU A 294 -2.32 1.90 34.68
N THR A 295 -1.89 1.03 33.78
CA THR A 295 -1.92 -0.44 33.95
C THR A 295 -0.54 -1.10 33.96
N LYS A 296 0.46 -0.41 34.47
CA LYS A 296 1.84 -0.89 34.53
C LYS A 296 2.04 -2.00 35.56
N GLU A 297 1.55 -3.22 35.38
CA GLU A 297 2.22 -4.30 36.11
C GLU A 297 2.25 -5.68 35.43
N GLU A 298 1.57 -6.00 34.36
CA GLU A 298 1.67 -7.33 33.73
C GLU A 298 1.36 -7.36 32.23
N THR A 299 2.10 -6.66 31.38
CA THR A 299 1.89 -6.83 29.95
C THR A 299 3.20 -6.97 29.20
N THR A 300 3.48 -8.20 28.74
CA THR A 300 4.55 -8.46 27.78
C THR A 300 4.33 -7.59 26.53
N SER A 301 5.42 -7.19 25.89
CA SER A 301 5.43 -6.38 24.65
C SER A 301 4.38 -6.78 23.61
N ARG A 302 3.88 -8.00 23.66
CA ARG A 302 2.85 -8.58 22.79
C ARG A 302 1.43 -8.14 23.13
N GLN A 303 1.13 -7.81 24.39
CA GLN A 303 -0.20 -7.34 24.82
C GLN A 303 -0.34 -5.82 24.62
N LEU A 304 0.72 -5.04 24.86
CA LEU A 304 0.77 -3.62 24.48
C LEU A 304 0.63 -3.46 22.96
N PHE A 305 1.28 -4.33 22.20
CA PHE A 305 1.19 -4.37 20.74
C PHE A 305 -0.26 -4.60 20.27
N ASN A 306 -1.01 -5.50 20.92
CA ASN A 306 -2.39 -5.81 20.56
C ASN A 306 -3.42 -4.74 20.94
N HIS A 307 -3.13 -3.83 21.88
CA HIS A 307 -4.01 -2.75 22.29
C HIS A 307 -3.70 -1.39 21.64
N LEU A 308 -2.45 -1.16 21.24
CA LEU A 308 -2.01 0.08 20.61
C LEU A 308 -2.03 0.03 19.07
N PHE A 309 -2.30 -1.13 18.49
CA PHE A 309 -2.12 -1.38 17.06
C PHE A 309 -3.35 -1.99 16.39
N GLU A 310 -4.40 -1.25 16.37
CA GLU A 310 -5.47 -1.45 15.41
C GLU A 310 -5.48 -0.29 14.44
N ALA A 311 -4.48 -0.21 13.50
CA ALA A 311 -4.45 0.94 12.65
C ALA A 311 -3.83 0.80 11.29
N CYS A 312 -4.06 1.16 10.22
CA CYS A 312 -4.04 0.90 8.94
C CYS A 312 -3.52 1.64 7.75
N ASN A 313 -3.07 1.09 6.81
CA ASN A 313 -3.01 1.63 5.46
C ASN A 313 -4.16 1.06 4.60
N ILE A 314 -4.70 1.84 3.71
CA ILE A 314 -5.97 1.59 3.02
C ILE A 314 -5.99 0.33 2.15
N CYS A 315 -4.82 -0.17 1.78
CA CYS A 315 -4.67 -1.36 0.95
C CYS A 315 -4.53 -2.70 1.69
N LEU A 316 -4.64 -2.76 3.03
CA LEU A 316 -3.97 -3.83 3.78
C LEU A 316 -4.81 -4.57 4.81
N LEU A 317 -6.09 -4.66 4.62
CA LEU A 317 -7.05 -5.04 5.63
C LEU A 317 -7.45 -6.51 5.67
N TYR A 318 -6.62 -7.48 5.31
CA TYR A 318 -7.06 -8.86 5.47
C TYR A 318 -5.95 -9.85 5.79
N THR A 319 -5.89 -10.24 7.06
CA THR A 319 -5.43 -11.57 7.46
C THR A 319 -6.56 -12.20 8.27
N SER A 320 -7.25 -13.16 7.71
CA SER A 320 -8.11 -14.08 8.47
C SER A 320 -7.37 -15.36 8.75
N ASP A 321 -7.62 -15.94 9.92
CA ASP A 321 -7.19 -17.28 10.33
C ASP A 321 -7.37 -18.34 9.24
#